data_bd8850299e2cc6c3f2c1abd2dab22b3b
#
_entry.id   bd8850299e2cc6c3f2c1abd2dab22b3b
#
_cell.length_a   1.000
_cell.length_b   1.000
_cell.length_c   1.000
_cell.angle_alpha   90.00
_cell.angle_beta   90.00
_cell.angle_gamma   90.00
#
_symmetry.space_group_name_H-M   'P 1'
#
loop_
_entity.id
_entity.type
_entity.pdbx_description
1 polymer ?
#
loop_
_entity_poly.entity_id
_entity_poly.type
_entity_poly.pdbx_seq_one_letter_code
_entity_poly.pdbx_strand_id
1 'polypeptide(L)'
;MRDAGCGWPHPERWVRSPPAPHSPPRIRNLGGGKFVLSHEPGAKHVAREDLLRRTRGSKDVGGALTLFGVAFNEPAGRGVPVPGVELVAVRELAAIIAPGAYAVTEPTPELATAHGEIIGAYAKRGAVLPAPVGVVFRSRQAVTRWLELHYVALSDALSFVDDRVEGRVHVWRPDGAADQDVGTDIAAAAADALKDLRRSAVATVPLRTEQITGIVLSAAYLVEQELWKDFATKVEEQGSRTTNLRLELTGPWPPYDFVQMQFGG
;
A
#
# COMPACT_ATOMS: atom_id res chain seq x y z
N MET A 1 6.20 26.16 -22.98
CA MET A 1 6.43 24.95 -22.23
C MET A 1 5.81 25.18 -20.86
N ARG A 2 4.69 24.55 -20.55
CA ARG A 2 4.01 24.65 -19.24
C ARG A 2 4.19 23.29 -18.57
N ASP A 3 4.84 23.32 -17.40
CA ASP A 3 4.99 22.15 -16.54
C ASP A 3 3.60 21.59 -16.18
N ALA A 4 3.27 20.44 -16.74
CA ALA A 4 2.16 19.64 -16.27
C ALA A 4 2.62 18.88 -15.01
N GLY A 5 2.57 19.59 -13.86
CA GLY A 5 2.78 18.96 -12.57
C GLY A 5 1.77 17.84 -12.38
N CYS A 6 2.24 16.60 -12.32
CA CYS A 6 1.47 15.45 -11.83
C CYS A 6 1.12 15.71 -10.37
N GLY A 7 -0.02 16.37 -10.14
CA GLY A 7 -0.50 16.70 -8.81
C GLY A 7 -1.03 15.44 -8.13
N TRP A 8 -0.29 14.94 -7.17
CA TRP A 8 -0.84 13.99 -6.20
C TRP A 8 -2.01 14.67 -5.47
N PRO A 9 -3.13 13.97 -5.24
CA PRO A 9 -4.27 14.55 -4.56
C PRO A 9 -3.86 15.06 -3.17
N HIS A 10 -4.45 16.19 -2.78
CA HIS A 10 -4.19 16.86 -1.50
C HIS A 10 -4.45 15.91 -0.30
N PRO A 11 -3.69 16.02 0.81
CA PRO A 11 -3.81 15.14 1.99
C PRO A 11 -5.22 14.97 2.55
N GLU A 12 -6.10 15.94 2.36
CA GLU A 12 -7.48 15.88 2.85
C GLU A 12 -8.33 14.78 2.23
N ARG A 13 -7.96 14.25 1.05
CA ARG A 13 -8.62 13.07 0.46
C ARG A 13 -8.18 11.73 1.07
N TRP A 14 -7.09 11.74 1.84
CA TRP A 14 -6.57 10.57 2.53
C TRP A 14 -7.37 10.19 3.79
N VAL A 15 -8.30 11.01 4.24
CA VAL A 15 -9.05 10.86 5.51
C VAL A 15 -10.00 9.65 5.50
N ARG A 16 -10.25 9.02 4.36
CA ARG A 16 -10.88 7.70 4.35
C ARG A 16 -9.79 6.63 4.34
N SER A 17 -9.31 6.34 5.55
CA SER A 17 -8.34 5.28 5.82
C SER A 17 -8.75 3.97 5.16
N PRO A 18 -7.80 3.20 4.59
CA PRO A 18 -8.06 1.82 4.27
C PRO A 18 -8.49 1.10 5.55
N PRO A 19 -9.47 0.19 5.50
CA PRO A 19 -9.84 -0.61 6.66
C PRO A 19 -8.58 -1.33 7.19
N ALA A 20 -8.42 -1.34 8.51
CA ALA A 20 -7.30 -1.98 9.18
C ALA A 20 -7.15 -3.44 8.71
N PRO A 21 -5.93 -3.91 8.45
CA PRO A 21 -5.70 -5.28 8.04
C PRO A 21 -6.04 -6.22 9.20
N HIS A 22 -7.08 -7.02 9.03
CA HIS A 22 -7.38 -8.14 9.92
C HIS A 22 -6.48 -9.32 9.61
N SER A 23 -6.15 -10.09 10.64
CA SER A 23 -5.19 -11.21 10.69
C SER A 23 -5.23 -12.15 9.47
N PRO A 24 -4.06 -12.64 9.04
CA PRO A 24 -3.90 -13.30 7.76
C PRO A 24 -4.35 -14.76 7.76
N PRO A 25 -4.91 -15.28 6.67
CA PRO A 25 -4.99 -16.69 6.41
C PRO A 25 -3.68 -17.24 5.82
N ARG A 26 -3.38 -18.48 6.14
CA ARG A 26 -2.22 -19.25 5.66
C ARG A 26 -2.19 -19.34 4.12
N ILE A 27 -0.98 -19.24 3.57
CA ILE A 27 -0.68 -19.16 2.16
C ILE A 27 -0.77 -20.52 1.46
N ARG A 28 -1.36 -20.54 0.26
CA ARG A 28 -1.08 -21.49 -0.80
C ARG A 28 -0.77 -20.73 -2.09
N ASN A 29 0.26 -21.20 -2.79
CA ASN A 29 0.69 -20.69 -4.08
C ASN A 29 -0.41 -20.93 -5.13
N LEU A 30 -1.02 -19.84 -5.61
CA LEU A 30 -1.99 -19.87 -6.70
C LEU A 30 -1.40 -19.04 -7.83
N GLY A 31 -0.94 -19.70 -8.87
CA GLY A 31 -0.32 -19.12 -10.05
C GLY A 31 -1.08 -17.90 -10.59
N GLY A 32 -0.37 -16.78 -10.70
CA GLY A 32 -0.88 -15.51 -11.18
C GLY A 32 -0.24 -14.32 -10.47
N GLY A 33 1.08 -14.11 -10.62
CA GLY A 33 1.77 -12.85 -10.36
C GLY A 33 1.68 -12.24 -8.96
N LYS A 34 1.41 -13.02 -7.92
CA LYS A 34 1.40 -12.55 -6.52
C LYS A 34 2.64 -13.03 -5.79
N PHE A 35 3.41 -12.08 -5.26
CA PHE A 35 4.44 -12.35 -4.27
C PHE A 35 3.83 -12.26 -2.87
N VAL A 36 3.81 -13.35 -2.14
CA VAL A 36 3.24 -13.42 -0.79
C VAL A 36 4.34 -13.64 0.23
N LEU A 37 4.50 -12.68 1.11
CA LEU A 37 5.47 -12.70 2.20
C LEU A 37 4.71 -12.83 3.55
N SER A 38 4.85 -13.93 4.32
CA SER A 38 4.01 -14.25 5.51
C SER A 38 4.45 -13.60 6.82
N HIS A 39 3.50 -13.41 7.72
CA HIS A 39 3.65 -12.72 9.00
C HIS A 39 3.64 -13.69 10.19
N GLU A 40 4.53 -13.49 11.16
CA GLU A 40 4.43 -14.06 12.51
C GLU A 40 4.15 -12.98 13.57
N PRO A 41 3.43 -13.31 14.67
CA PRO A 41 2.94 -12.32 15.63
C PRO A 41 4.06 -11.80 16.55
N GLY A 42 4.36 -10.51 16.49
CA GLY A 42 5.35 -9.90 17.38
C GLY A 42 5.76 -8.46 17.08
N ALA A 43 5.18 -7.80 16.12
CA ALA A 43 5.52 -6.42 15.75
C ALA A 43 4.62 -5.37 16.42
N LYS A 44 5.18 -4.21 16.79
CA LYS A 44 4.59 -3.22 17.73
C LYS A 44 4.74 -1.75 17.30
N HIS A 45 3.83 -0.85 17.59
CA HIS A 45 3.55 0.49 17.00
C HIS A 45 3.89 1.75 17.79
N VAL A 46 4.04 2.93 17.16
CA VAL A 46 4.27 4.25 17.79
C VAL A 46 3.70 5.44 16.99
N ALA A 47 3.18 6.49 17.65
CA ALA A 47 2.60 7.70 17.05
C ALA A 47 3.63 8.77 16.60
N ARG A 48 3.21 9.66 15.66
CA ARG A 48 4.05 10.65 14.93
C ARG A 48 4.85 11.60 15.81
N GLU A 49 4.28 12.12 16.90
CA GLU A 49 5.01 13.08 17.76
C GLU A 49 6.12 12.41 18.58
N ASP A 50 5.96 11.17 18.97
CA ASP A 50 7.03 10.40 19.62
C ASP A 50 8.14 10.02 18.63
N LEU A 51 7.81 9.75 17.37
CA LEU A 51 8.77 9.57 16.30
C LEU A 51 9.66 10.81 16.12
N LEU A 52 9.08 11.99 16.06
CA LEU A 52 9.80 13.25 15.80
C LEU A 52 10.54 13.80 17.02
N ARG A 53 10.11 13.52 18.26
CA ARG A 53 10.79 13.97 19.49
C ARG A 53 12.06 13.19 19.82
N ARG A 54 12.12 11.89 19.45
CA ARG A 54 13.27 11.01 19.77
C ARG A 54 14.45 11.17 18.80
N THR A 55 14.27 11.81 17.65
CA THR A 55 15.33 11.97 16.65
C THR A 55 16.40 13.02 17.02
N ARG A 56 16.28 13.75 18.12
CA ARG A 56 17.21 14.83 18.50
C ARG A 56 18.35 14.46 19.43
N GLY A 57 18.72 13.24 19.57
CA GLY A 57 19.86 12.95 20.45
C GLY A 57 20.22 11.51 20.71
N SER A 58 20.55 10.73 19.73
CA SER A 58 21.26 9.49 20.01
C SER A 58 22.10 9.05 18.82
N LYS A 59 23.40 9.25 18.94
CA LYS A 59 24.41 8.49 18.20
C LYS A 59 24.45 7.09 18.81
N ASP A 60 24.31 6.06 17.97
CA ASP A 60 24.64 4.65 18.23
C ASP A 60 24.27 4.05 19.59
N VAL A 61 23.02 4.04 19.95
CA VAL A 61 22.46 3.09 20.92
C VAL A 61 21.41 2.28 20.18
N GLY A 62 21.59 0.96 20.09
CA GLY A 62 20.74 0.02 19.34
C GLY A 62 19.28 0.07 19.73
N GLY A 63 18.57 1.09 19.27
CA GLY A 63 17.15 1.27 19.45
C GLY A 63 16.35 0.51 18.38
N ALA A 64 15.08 0.20 18.69
CA ALA A 64 14.16 -0.38 17.74
C ALA A 64 13.91 0.58 16.56
N LEU A 65 13.65 0.01 15.39
CA LEU A 65 13.48 0.73 14.14
C LEU A 65 12.15 0.36 13.51
N THR A 66 11.30 1.35 13.26
CA THR A 66 10.06 1.17 12.49
C THR A 66 10.42 1.08 11.02
N LEU A 67 9.91 0.06 10.32
CA LEU A 67 10.00 -0.09 8.87
C LEU A 67 8.76 0.51 8.22
N PHE A 68 8.96 1.37 7.24
CA PHE A 68 7.87 1.91 6.41
C PHE A 68 7.75 1.18 5.08
N GLY A 69 8.85 0.77 4.49
CA GLY A 69 8.87 0.08 3.21
C GLY A 69 10.28 -0.21 2.73
N VAL A 70 10.35 -0.73 1.51
CA VAL A 70 11.61 -0.97 0.79
C VAL A 70 11.55 -0.28 -0.56
N ALA A 71 12.63 0.36 -0.95
CA ALA A 71 12.80 0.98 -2.26
C ALA A 71 14.13 0.54 -2.89
N PHE A 72 14.34 0.87 -4.16
CA PHE A 72 15.69 0.79 -4.71
C PHE A 72 16.60 1.82 -4.02
N ASN A 73 17.85 1.40 -3.78
CA ASN A 73 18.87 2.26 -3.20
C ASN A 73 19.29 3.30 -4.25
N GLU A 74 18.93 4.55 -4.04
CA GLU A 74 19.30 5.64 -4.94
C GLU A 74 20.80 5.97 -4.82
N PRO A 75 21.43 6.42 -5.92
CA PRO A 75 22.80 6.91 -5.88
C PRO A 75 22.97 8.03 -4.83
N ALA A 76 24.11 8.02 -4.16
CA ALA A 76 24.47 9.03 -3.16
C ALA A 76 24.31 10.44 -3.73
N GLY A 77 23.47 11.27 -3.11
CA GLY A 77 23.23 12.68 -3.51
C GLY A 77 21.78 13.13 -3.50
N ARG A 78 20.82 12.23 -3.58
CA ARG A 78 19.37 12.57 -3.57
C ARG A 78 18.77 12.66 -2.17
N GLY A 79 19.40 13.00 -1.13
CA GLY A 79 18.89 13.19 0.23
C GLY A 79 17.61 12.42 0.59
N VAL A 80 17.34 12.21 1.84
CA VAL A 80 16.11 11.55 2.32
C VAL A 80 14.91 12.51 2.15
N PRO A 81 13.79 12.11 1.53
CA PRO A 81 12.67 13.02 1.24
C PRO A 81 11.90 13.46 2.48
N VAL A 82 12.01 12.74 3.58
CA VAL A 82 11.27 13.00 4.82
C VAL A 82 12.25 13.13 5.99
N PRO A 83 12.24 14.25 6.73
CA PRO A 83 13.07 14.43 7.92
C PRO A 83 12.77 13.35 8.98
N GLY A 84 13.83 12.85 9.63
CA GLY A 84 13.70 11.81 10.67
C GLY A 84 13.57 10.38 10.15
N VAL A 85 13.53 10.21 8.84
CA VAL A 85 13.59 8.90 8.18
C VAL A 85 15.04 8.62 7.78
N GLU A 86 15.47 7.38 7.86
CA GLU A 86 16.78 6.90 7.49
C GLU A 86 16.68 5.75 6.50
N LEU A 87 17.78 5.43 5.84
CA LEU A 87 17.89 4.28 4.95
C LEU A 87 18.89 3.25 5.50
N VAL A 88 18.51 1.98 5.43
CA VAL A 88 19.43 0.85 5.58
C VAL A 88 19.58 0.19 4.23
N ALA A 89 20.72 0.38 3.61
CA ALA A 89 20.98 -0.14 2.28
C ALA A 89 21.69 -1.50 2.33
N VAL A 90 21.27 -2.40 1.44
CA VAL A 90 21.91 -3.67 1.12
C VAL A 90 21.94 -3.81 -0.40
N ARG A 91 23.09 -3.64 -1.01
CA ARG A 91 23.27 -3.61 -2.48
C ARG A 91 22.34 -2.56 -3.11
N GLU A 92 21.39 -3.00 -3.98
CA GLU A 92 20.43 -2.13 -4.68
C GLU A 92 19.13 -1.88 -3.89
N LEU A 93 18.99 -2.45 -2.71
CA LEU A 93 17.79 -2.26 -1.86
C LEU A 93 18.08 -1.32 -0.70
N ALA A 94 17.08 -0.55 -0.32
CA ALA A 94 17.10 0.29 0.86
C ALA A 94 15.80 0.14 1.66
N ALA A 95 15.89 -0.26 2.93
CA ALA A 95 14.78 -0.19 3.85
C ALA A 95 14.60 1.24 4.34
N ILE A 96 13.38 1.74 4.25
CA ILE A 96 12.94 3.05 4.72
C ILE A 96 12.54 2.89 6.18
N ILE A 97 13.33 3.47 7.10
CA ILE A 97 13.19 3.26 8.54
C ILE A 97 13.17 4.58 9.30
N ALA A 98 12.65 4.55 10.53
CA ALA A 98 12.89 5.59 11.53
C ALA A 98 13.10 4.96 12.91
N PRO A 99 13.78 5.67 13.84
CA PRO A 99 13.84 5.25 15.24
C PRO A 99 12.43 5.05 15.80
N GLY A 100 12.21 3.97 16.53
CA GLY A 100 10.93 3.60 17.09
C GLY A 100 11.04 2.94 18.45
N ALA A 101 9.92 2.68 19.10
CA ALA A 101 9.88 1.88 20.32
C ALA A 101 9.50 0.43 19.96
N TYR A 102 10.14 -0.53 20.63
CA TYR A 102 9.75 -1.94 20.51
C TYR A 102 8.50 -2.19 21.39
N ALA A 103 7.36 -1.75 20.91
CA ALA A 103 6.08 -1.90 21.61
C ALA A 103 4.97 -2.33 20.63
N VAL A 104 3.99 -3.19 21.04
CA VAL A 104 2.78 -3.49 20.24
C VAL A 104 1.84 -2.31 20.32
N THR A 105 1.43 -1.75 19.22
CA THR A 105 0.41 -0.71 19.16
C THR A 105 -0.58 -1.11 18.07
N GLU A 106 -1.85 -0.95 18.30
CA GLU A 106 -2.83 -1.13 17.22
C GLU A 106 -2.71 0.01 16.20
N PRO A 107 -2.89 -0.26 14.89
CA PRO A 107 -2.88 0.77 13.88
C PRO A 107 -3.98 1.80 14.16
N THR A 108 -3.59 3.05 14.43
CA THR A 108 -4.55 4.16 14.49
C THR A 108 -4.63 4.85 13.13
N PRO A 109 -5.73 5.58 12.83
CA PRO A 109 -5.86 6.36 11.60
C PRO A 109 -4.71 7.35 11.41
N GLU A 110 -4.22 7.96 12.50
CA GLU A 110 -3.12 8.93 12.47
C GLU A 110 -1.80 8.25 12.08
N LEU A 111 -1.54 7.06 12.59
CA LEU A 111 -0.37 6.26 12.22
C LEU A 111 -0.42 5.82 10.76
N ALA A 112 -1.58 5.38 10.30
CA ALA A 112 -1.78 5.01 8.91
C ALA A 112 -1.55 6.22 7.97
N THR A 113 -2.04 7.39 8.36
CA THR A 113 -1.82 8.64 7.62
C THR A 113 -0.35 9.00 7.57
N ALA A 114 0.34 9.05 8.71
CA ALA A 114 1.77 9.37 8.78
C ALA A 114 2.64 8.37 8.00
N HIS A 115 2.29 7.08 8.07
CA HIS A 115 2.94 6.04 7.28
C HIS A 115 2.72 6.26 5.78
N GLY A 116 1.48 6.56 5.37
CA GLY A 116 1.12 6.86 3.99
C GLY A 116 1.84 8.08 3.42
N GLU A 117 2.02 9.14 4.22
CA GLU A 117 2.79 10.35 3.83
C GLU A 117 4.25 10.00 3.52
N ILE A 118 4.88 9.16 4.36
CA ILE A 118 6.27 8.72 4.15
C ILE A 118 6.36 7.89 2.87
N ILE A 119 5.53 6.87 2.73
CA ILE A 119 5.52 6.01 1.55
C ILE A 119 5.21 6.81 0.28
N GLY A 120 4.24 7.72 0.32
CA GLY A 120 3.90 8.60 -0.79
C GLY A 120 5.05 9.52 -1.22
N ALA A 121 5.89 9.98 -0.27
CA ALA A 121 7.07 10.77 -0.58
C ALA A 121 8.14 9.96 -1.33
N TYR A 122 8.32 8.68 -0.98
CA TYR A 122 9.24 7.78 -1.68
C TYR A 122 8.66 7.33 -3.03
N ALA A 123 7.38 7.00 -3.10
CA ALA A 123 6.71 6.61 -4.35
C ALA A 123 6.77 7.67 -5.46
N LYS A 124 6.91 8.95 -5.11
CA LYS A 124 7.18 10.04 -6.07
C LYS A 124 8.57 9.98 -6.70
N ARG A 125 9.47 9.19 -6.17
CA ARG A 125 10.86 9.06 -6.65
C ARG A 125 11.11 7.79 -7.43
N GLY A 126 10.30 6.77 -7.25
CA GLY A 126 10.41 5.49 -7.92
C GLY A 126 9.64 4.39 -7.21
N ALA A 127 9.91 3.16 -7.57
CA ALA A 127 9.26 1.99 -6.98
C ALA A 127 9.46 1.93 -5.47
N VAL A 128 8.39 1.64 -4.75
CA VAL A 128 8.40 1.40 -3.32
C VAL A 128 7.47 0.24 -2.97
N LEU A 129 7.93 -0.65 -2.11
CA LEU A 129 7.12 -1.70 -1.49
C LEU A 129 6.71 -1.23 -0.10
N PRO A 130 5.44 -0.87 0.12
CA PRO A 130 4.98 -0.46 1.45
C PRO A 130 5.05 -1.63 2.43
N ALA A 131 5.61 -1.42 3.62
CA ALA A 131 5.46 -2.35 4.72
C ALA A 131 4.09 -2.18 5.40
N PRO A 132 3.54 -3.22 6.03
CA PRO A 132 2.40 -3.05 6.91
C PRO A 132 2.72 -2.02 8.00
N VAL A 133 1.70 -1.20 8.35
CA VAL A 133 1.87 -0.22 9.43
C VAL A 133 2.30 -0.96 10.70
N GLY A 134 3.43 -0.57 11.30
CA GLY A 134 3.92 -1.03 12.58
C GLY A 134 4.87 -2.19 12.61
N VAL A 135 5.47 -2.48 11.54
CA VAL A 135 6.62 -3.39 11.54
C VAL A 135 7.80 -2.73 12.23
N VAL A 136 8.36 -3.39 13.24
CA VAL A 136 9.49 -2.89 14.03
C VAL A 136 10.58 -3.94 14.13
N PHE A 137 11.80 -3.54 13.83
CA PHE A 137 13.01 -4.33 14.03
C PHE A 137 13.73 -3.92 15.30
N ARG A 138 14.40 -4.87 15.96
CA ARG A 138 15.15 -4.63 17.20
C ARG A 138 16.41 -3.80 17.00
N SER A 139 16.99 -3.82 15.80
CA SER A 139 18.24 -3.15 15.49
C SER A 139 18.44 -2.98 13.99
N ARG A 140 19.34 -2.11 13.61
CA ARG A 140 19.80 -1.92 12.21
C ARG A 140 20.35 -3.24 11.63
N GLN A 141 21.08 -4.03 12.42
CA GLN A 141 21.60 -5.31 11.99
C GLN A 141 20.49 -6.31 11.66
N ALA A 142 19.38 -6.30 12.42
CA ALA A 142 18.21 -7.14 12.11
C ALA A 142 17.55 -6.74 10.80
N VAL A 143 17.46 -5.43 10.49
CA VAL A 143 16.97 -4.92 9.19
C VAL A 143 17.90 -5.38 8.06
N THR A 144 19.22 -5.22 8.22
CA THR A 144 20.21 -5.64 7.22
C THR A 144 20.07 -7.12 6.91
N ARG A 145 20.05 -7.96 7.95
CA ARG A 145 19.92 -9.42 7.78
C ARG A 145 18.61 -9.82 7.10
N TRP A 146 17.52 -9.13 7.45
CA TRP A 146 16.23 -9.37 6.82
C TRP A 146 16.25 -8.98 5.33
N LEU A 147 16.84 -7.84 4.96
CA LEU A 147 17.02 -7.45 3.55
C LEU A 147 17.88 -8.46 2.78
N GLU A 148 18.98 -8.95 3.38
CA GLU A 148 19.84 -9.97 2.76
C GLU A 148 19.08 -11.27 2.51
N LEU A 149 18.32 -11.73 3.50
CA LEU A 149 17.54 -12.96 3.40
C LEU A 149 16.46 -12.90 2.32
N HIS A 150 15.83 -11.74 2.16
CA HIS A 150 14.72 -11.55 1.22
C HIS A 150 15.12 -10.81 -0.06
N TYR A 151 16.42 -10.63 -0.31
CA TYR A 151 16.95 -9.77 -1.35
C TYR A 151 16.33 -10.03 -2.72
N VAL A 152 16.33 -11.28 -3.20
CA VAL A 152 15.80 -11.64 -4.53
C VAL A 152 14.31 -11.33 -4.61
N ALA A 153 13.53 -11.79 -3.63
CA ALA A 153 12.09 -11.58 -3.64
C ALA A 153 11.69 -10.10 -3.58
N LEU A 154 12.43 -9.28 -2.82
CA LEU A 154 12.20 -7.83 -2.74
C LEU A 154 12.60 -7.12 -4.03
N SER A 155 13.73 -7.52 -4.66
CA SER A 155 14.15 -6.97 -5.96
C SER A 155 13.14 -7.28 -7.06
N ASP A 156 12.65 -8.52 -7.13
CA ASP A 156 11.65 -8.95 -8.09
C ASP A 156 10.33 -8.19 -7.87
N ALA A 157 9.90 -8.05 -6.62
CA ALA A 157 8.70 -7.32 -6.28
C ALA A 157 8.81 -5.81 -6.61
N LEU A 158 9.95 -5.17 -6.33
CA LEU A 158 10.20 -3.78 -6.73
C LEU A 158 10.16 -3.62 -8.25
N SER A 159 10.82 -4.50 -8.99
CA SER A 159 10.79 -4.49 -10.45
C SER A 159 9.38 -4.72 -11.01
N PHE A 160 8.58 -5.54 -10.31
CA PHE A 160 7.18 -5.78 -10.71
C PHE A 160 6.29 -4.56 -10.52
N VAL A 161 6.54 -3.72 -9.51
CA VAL A 161 5.72 -2.52 -9.24
C VAL A 161 6.32 -1.23 -9.80
N ASP A 162 7.49 -1.31 -10.43
CA ASP A 162 8.16 -0.15 -11.01
C ASP A 162 7.31 0.47 -12.13
N ASP A 163 7.24 1.80 -12.17
CA ASP A 163 6.38 2.58 -13.06
C ASP A 163 4.89 2.21 -13.01
N ARG A 164 4.42 1.62 -11.90
CA ARG A 164 3.03 1.20 -11.70
C ARG A 164 2.43 1.82 -10.44
N VAL A 165 1.12 2.04 -10.52
CA VAL A 165 0.32 2.59 -9.43
C VAL A 165 -0.88 1.70 -9.17
N GLU A 166 -1.38 1.75 -7.93
CA GLU A 166 -2.57 1.01 -7.53
C GLU A 166 -3.82 1.91 -7.63
N GLY A 167 -4.85 1.41 -8.30
CA GLY A 167 -6.20 1.95 -8.24
C GLY A 167 -7.13 0.98 -7.51
N ARG A 168 -7.96 1.49 -6.60
CA ARG A 168 -9.01 0.67 -5.97
C ARG A 168 -10.36 1.08 -6.51
N VAL A 169 -11.10 0.12 -7.03
CA VAL A 169 -12.48 0.32 -7.51
C VAL A 169 -13.43 -0.33 -6.53
N HIS A 170 -14.32 0.48 -5.97
CA HIS A 170 -15.41 0.06 -5.11
C HIS A 170 -16.72 0.13 -5.87
N VAL A 171 -17.47 -0.95 -5.86
CA VAL A 171 -18.81 -1.02 -6.46
C VAL A 171 -19.84 -0.89 -5.34
N TRP A 172 -20.57 0.20 -5.35
CA TRP A 172 -21.59 0.53 -4.36
C TRP A 172 -22.99 0.17 -4.84
N ARG A 173 -23.84 -0.18 -3.89
CA ARG A 173 -25.30 -0.30 -4.12
C ARG A 173 -25.89 1.06 -4.49
N PRO A 174 -27.05 1.09 -5.16
CA PRO A 174 -27.81 2.32 -5.34
C PRO A 174 -28.18 2.95 -4.00
N ASP A 175 -28.22 4.27 -3.94
CA ASP A 175 -28.65 5.00 -2.77
C ASP A 175 -30.08 4.61 -2.39
N GLY A 176 -30.33 4.27 -1.13
CA GLY A 176 -31.64 3.88 -0.60
C GLY A 176 -31.95 2.38 -0.65
N ALA A 177 -31.09 1.53 -1.20
CA ALA A 177 -31.26 0.10 -1.06
C ALA A 177 -30.99 -0.32 0.40
N ALA A 178 -32.04 -0.84 1.06
CA ALA A 178 -31.94 -1.37 2.41
C ALA A 178 -30.88 -2.50 2.49
N ASP A 179 -30.40 -2.81 3.70
CA ASP A 179 -29.43 -3.85 4.03
C ASP A 179 -29.95 -5.30 3.77
N GLN A 180 -30.80 -5.43 2.76
CA GLN A 180 -31.27 -6.73 2.30
C GLN A 180 -30.19 -7.41 1.47
N ASP A 181 -30.20 -8.74 1.47
CA ASP A 181 -29.25 -9.56 0.71
C ASP A 181 -29.05 -9.02 -0.71
N VAL A 182 -27.78 -8.86 -1.09
CA VAL A 182 -27.42 -8.47 -2.46
C VAL A 182 -27.99 -9.52 -3.40
N GLY A 183 -29.05 -9.15 -4.15
CA GLY A 183 -29.60 -10.08 -5.14
C GLY A 183 -28.50 -10.57 -6.08
N THR A 184 -28.59 -11.84 -6.45
CA THR A 184 -27.61 -12.50 -7.34
C THR A 184 -27.30 -11.70 -8.60
N ASP A 185 -28.28 -10.97 -9.11
CA ASP A 185 -28.15 -10.14 -10.32
C ASP A 185 -27.25 -8.90 -10.10
N ILE A 186 -27.35 -8.27 -8.92
CA ILE A 186 -26.50 -7.12 -8.54
C ILE A 186 -25.06 -7.58 -8.35
N ALA A 187 -24.85 -8.71 -7.67
CA ALA A 187 -23.51 -9.27 -7.48
C ALA A 187 -22.88 -9.69 -8.81
N ALA A 188 -23.64 -10.29 -9.72
CA ALA A 188 -23.18 -10.64 -11.05
C ALA A 188 -22.80 -9.41 -11.89
N ALA A 189 -23.65 -8.39 -11.90
CA ALA A 189 -23.36 -7.13 -12.61
C ALA A 189 -22.11 -6.42 -12.06
N ALA A 190 -21.93 -6.41 -10.72
CA ALA A 190 -20.73 -5.87 -10.09
C ALA A 190 -19.47 -6.67 -10.48
N ALA A 191 -19.55 -8.01 -10.51
CA ALA A 191 -18.46 -8.87 -10.91
C ALA A 191 -18.06 -8.68 -12.37
N ASP A 192 -19.03 -8.54 -13.26
CA ASP A 192 -18.80 -8.29 -14.69
C ASP A 192 -18.15 -6.91 -14.91
N ALA A 193 -18.62 -5.87 -14.22
CA ALA A 193 -18.01 -4.55 -14.28
C ALA A 193 -16.53 -4.57 -13.86
N LEU A 194 -16.19 -5.23 -12.73
CA LEU A 194 -14.81 -5.36 -12.28
C LEU A 194 -13.96 -6.24 -13.22
N LYS A 195 -14.57 -7.28 -13.81
CA LYS A 195 -13.90 -8.17 -14.77
C LYS A 195 -13.49 -7.44 -16.06
N ASP A 196 -14.33 -6.55 -16.56
CA ASP A 196 -14.00 -5.77 -17.78
C ASP A 196 -12.82 -4.83 -17.56
N LEU A 197 -12.71 -4.22 -16.38
CA LEU A 197 -11.58 -3.36 -16.02
C LEU A 197 -10.24 -4.11 -15.93
N ARG A 198 -10.24 -5.42 -15.68
CA ARG A 198 -9.01 -6.24 -15.61
C ARG A 198 -8.18 -6.18 -16.89
N ARG A 199 -8.81 -5.96 -18.06
CA ARG A 199 -8.10 -5.88 -19.35
C ARG A 199 -7.22 -4.62 -19.47
N SER A 200 -7.42 -3.66 -18.58
CA SER A 200 -6.71 -2.37 -18.53
C SER A 200 -5.73 -2.28 -17.36
N ALA A 201 -5.40 -3.41 -16.75
CA ALA A 201 -4.50 -3.49 -15.62
C ALA A 201 -3.50 -4.64 -15.83
N VAL A 202 -2.30 -4.47 -15.28
CA VAL A 202 -1.24 -5.49 -15.27
C VAL A 202 -1.59 -6.64 -14.31
N ALA A 203 -2.20 -6.30 -13.18
CA ALA A 203 -2.65 -7.27 -12.18
C ALA A 203 -3.93 -6.77 -11.50
N THR A 204 -4.69 -7.69 -10.91
CA THR A 204 -5.92 -7.38 -10.16
C THR A 204 -6.01 -8.26 -8.92
N VAL A 205 -6.40 -7.66 -7.80
CA VAL A 205 -6.60 -8.35 -6.52
C VAL A 205 -8.00 -8.03 -5.99
N PRO A 206 -8.85 -9.04 -5.69
CA PRO A 206 -10.11 -8.78 -5.01
C PRO A 206 -9.84 -8.29 -3.59
N LEU A 207 -10.58 -7.25 -3.17
CA LEU A 207 -10.50 -6.71 -1.82
C LEU A 207 -11.66 -7.23 -0.97
N ARG A 208 -11.42 -7.36 0.34
CA ARG A 208 -12.47 -7.74 1.30
C ARG A 208 -13.38 -6.55 1.55
N THR A 209 -14.69 -6.79 1.53
CA THR A 209 -15.72 -5.74 1.68
C THR A 209 -16.67 -5.98 2.85
N GLU A 210 -16.54 -7.08 3.54
CA GLU A 210 -17.50 -7.58 4.55
C GLU A 210 -17.76 -6.60 5.71
N GLN A 211 -16.91 -5.58 5.86
CA GLN A 211 -17.03 -4.58 6.94
C GLN A 211 -17.49 -3.20 6.46
N ILE A 212 -17.78 -3.02 5.17
CA ILE A 212 -18.14 -1.72 4.61
C ILE A 212 -19.56 -1.79 4.08
N THR A 213 -20.50 -1.25 4.86
CA THR A 213 -21.92 -1.18 4.48
C THR A 213 -22.09 -0.47 3.15
N GLY A 214 -22.90 -1.06 2.26
CA GLY A 214 -23.20 -0.48 0.94
C GLY A 214 -22.25 -0.87 -0.19
N ILE A 215 -21.07 -1.43 0.09
CA ILE A 215 -20.19 -1.97 -0.95
C ILE A 215 -20.63 -3.39 -1.32
N VAL A 216 -20.79 -3.63 -2.62
CA VAL A 216 -21.09 -4.96 -3.18
C VAL A 216 -19.81 -5.75 -3.40
N LEU A 217 -18.87 -5.18 -4.13
CA LEU A 217 -17.56 -5.75 -4.43
C LEU A 217 -16.50 -4.66 -4.50
N SER A 218 -15.25 -5.07 -4.31
CA SER A 218 -14.08 -4.20 -4.50
C SER A 218 -12.91 -4.96 -5.08
N ALA A 219 -12.11 -4.26 -5.87
CA ALA A 219 -10.84 -4.81 -6.37
C ALA A 219 -9.78 -3.71 -6.46
N ALA A 220 -8.52 -4.12 -6.23
CA ALA A 220 -7.35 -3.31 -6.54
C ALA A 220 -6.81 -3.69 -7.92
N TYR A 221 -6.35 -2.69 -8.66
CA TYR A 221 -5.79 -2.80 -10.00
C TYR A 221 -4.40 -2.19 -10.01
N LEU A 222 -3.41 -2.95 -10.46
CA LEU A 222 -2.07 -2.44 -10.73
C LEU A 222 -2.04 -1.96 -12.17
N VAL A 223 -1.83 -0.66 -12.37
CA VAL A 223 -1.90 0.01 -13.67
C VAL A 223 -0.57 0.69 -13.94
N GLU A 224 -0.11 0.66 -15.18
CA GLU A 224 1.05 1.44 -15.59
C GLU A 224 0.77 2.94 -15.36
N GLN A 225 1.72 3.67 -14.79
CA GLN A 225 1.53 5.05 -14.35
C GLN A 225 1.12 5.96 -15.53
N GLU A 226 1.66 5.73 -16.70
CA GLU A 226 1.31 6.47 -17.91
C GLU A 226 -0.13 6.24 -18.39
N LEU A 227 -0.69 5.04 -18.11
CA LEU A 227 -2.06 4.65 -18.49
C LEU A 227 -3.10 4.96 -17.40
N TRP A 228 -2.71 5.61 -16.30
CA TRP A 228 -3.62 5.91 -15.19
C TRP A 228 -4.86 6.70 -15.60
N LYS A 229 -4.71 7.71 -16.46
CA LYS A 229 -5.83 8.53 -16.91
C LYS A 229 -6.83 7.73 -17.77
N ASP A 230 -6.31 6.89 -18.63
CA ASP A 230 -7.12 6.02 -19.50
C ASP A 230 -7.87 4.98 -18.65
N PHE A 231 -7.22 4.46 -17.61
CA PHE A 231 -7.87 3.57 -16.65
C PHE A 231 -9.01 4.28 -15.89
N ALA A 232 -8.77 5.50 -15.42
CA ALA A 232 -9.80 6.28 -14.72
C ALA A 232 -11.02 6.56 -15.63
N THR A 233 -10.79 6.93 -16.90
CA THR A 233 -11.86 7.12 -17.91
C THR A 233 -12.65 5.84 -18.11
N LYS A 234 -11.99 4.68 -18.19
CA LYS A 234 -12.69 3.39 -18.34
C LYS A 234 -13.55 3.03 -17.13
N VAL A 235 -13.12 3.39 -15.92
CA VAL A 235 -13.94 3.21 -14.71
C VAL A 235 -15.20 4.08 -14.77
N GLU A 236 -15.09 5.34 -15.21
CA GLU A 236 -16.22 6.25 -15.40
C GLU A 236 -17.19 5.74 -16.47
N GLU A 237 -16.67 5.30 -17.63
CA GLU A 237 -17.47 4.69 -18.70
C GLU A 237 -18.20 3.43 -18.21
N GLN A 238 -17.53 2.58 -17.47
CA GLN A 238 -18.14 1.36 -16.91
C GLN A 238 -19.22 1.71 -15.88
N GLY A 239 -18.99 2.71 -15.04
CA GLY A 239 -20.02 3.24 -14.11
C GLY A 239 -21.24 3.77 -14.84
N SER A 240 -21.05 4.45 -15.97
CA SER A 240 -22.17 4.99 -16.80
C SER A 240 -23.00 3.91 -17.48
N ARG A 241 -22.42 2.75 -17.75
CA ARG A 241 -23.12 1.60 -18.38
C ARG A 241 -23.95 0.79 -17.38
N THR A 242 -23.66 0.94 -16.08
CA THR A 242 -24.24 0.11 -15.02
C THR A 242 -25.29 0.92 -14.25
N THR A 243 -26.55 0.88 -14.68
CA THR A 243 -27.64 1.75 -14.20
C THR A 243 -27.98 1.61 -12.72
N ASN A 244 -27.64 0.48 -12.07
CA ASN A 244 -28.01 0.17 -10.69
C ASN A 244 -26.82 0.03 -9.75
N LEU A 245 -25.64 0.52 -10.15
CA LEU A 245 -24.42 0.44 -9.36
C LEU A 245 -23.63 1.74 -9.51
N ARG A 246 -22.96 2.16 -8.44
CA ARG A 246 -22.02 3.28 -8.49
C ARG A 246 -20.60 2.74 -8.37
N LEU A 247 -19.76 3.01 -9.36
CA LEU A 247 -18.35 2.71 -9.28
C LEU A 247 -17.58 3.91 -8.72
N GLU A 248 -16.72 3.67 -7.77
CA GLU A 248 -15.83 4.68 -7.18
C GLU A 248 -14.38 4.24 -7.33
N LEU A 249 -13.58 5.03 -8.02
CA LEU A 249 -12.13 4.84 -8.13
C LEU A 249 -11.42 5.70 -7.09
N THR A 250 -10.51 5.10 -6.35
CA THR A 250 -9.56 5.80 -5.47
C THR A 250 -8.14 5.52 -5.89
N GLY A 251 -7.23 6.49 -5.71
CA GLY A 251 -5.83 6.41 -6.14
C GLY A 251 -5.42 7.64 -6.96
N PRO A 252 -4.24 7.63 -7.58
CA PRO A 252 -3.27 6.53 -7.58
C PRO A 252 -2.60 6.34 -6.22
N TRP A 253 -2.47 5.09 -5.79
CA TRP A 253 -1.83 4.69 -4.55
C TRP A 253 -0.51 3.97 -4.82
N PRO A 254 0.46 3.98 -3.87
CA PRO A 254 1.50 2.96 -3.86
C PRO A 254 0.89 1.54 -3.79
N PRO A 255 1.58 0.51 -4.27
CA PRO A 255 1.00 -0.82 -4.52
C PRO A 255 0.81 -1.66 -3.24
N TYR A 256 -0.01 -1.17 -2.29
CA TYR A 256 -0.25 -1.80 -0.99
C TYR A 256 -0.84 -3.21 -1.09
N ASP A 257 -1.75 -3.43 -2.04
CA ASP A 257 -2.48 -4.70 -2.15
C ASP A 257 -1.76 -5.74 -3.02
N PHE A 258 -0.68 -5.34 -3.69
CA PHE A 258 0.10 -6.20 -4.60
C PHE A 258 1.35 -6.79 -3.96
N VAL A 259 1.75 -6.30 -2.79
CA VAL A 259 2.95 -6.72 -2.09
C VAL A 259 2.62 -7.12 -0.66
N GLN A 260 2.95 -8.35 -0.28
CA GLN A 260 2.82 -8.84 1.08
C GLN A 260 4.20 -9.25 1.57
N MET A 261 4.81 -8.47 2.46
CA MET A 261 6.13 -8.77 3.02
C MET A 261 6.04 -9.78 4.16
N GLN A 262 7.01 -10.71 4.22
CA GLN A 262 7.17 -11.64 5.35
C GLN A 262 8.10 -11.03 6.40
N PHE A 263 7.63 -11.01 7.65
CA PHE A 263 8.40 -10.58 8.80
C PHE A 263 8.39 -11.70 9.82
N GLY A 264 9.44 -12.50 9.87
CA GLY A 264 9.54 -13.60 10.83
C GLY A 264 10.70 -14.53 10.50
N GLY A 265 11.33 -15.00 11.56
CA GLY A 265 12.42 -15.93 11.62
C GLY A 265 12.99 -15.93 13.02
#